data_fd554933f28e8b17a65056b1a54e18a2
#
_entry.id   fd554933f28e8b17a65056b1a54e18a2
#
_cell.length_a   1.000
_cell.length_b   1.000
_cell.length_c   1.000
_cell.angle_alpha   90.00
_cell.angle_beta   90.00
_cell.angle_gamma   90.00
#
_symmetry.space_group_name_H-M   'P 1'
#
loop_
_entity.id
_entity.type
_entity.pdbx_description
1 polymer ?
#
loop_
_entity_poly.entity_id
_entity_poly.type
_entity_poly.pdbx_seq_one_letter_code
_entity_poly.pdbx_strand_id
1 'polypeptide(L)'
;EPTTMSNKWLDPALLLLTALTLLAGGIAQVAQKPDWAAMCWLSGSLVMAVVLLVEIVRRLARREAGVDLIALLSIGAALVFEQMLVAAVIALMLASGRTLEFFTAQRADRELRALVDRAPRFAWLQEPNDLRQIPVEQIQPGQTLLVRLGEVVPVAGRLLSPPATMDASALSGESLP
;
A
#
# COMPACT_ATOMS: atom_id res chain seq x y z
N GLU A 1 -14.80 -1.89 -1.88
CA GLU A 1 -14.29 -0.86 -2.81
C GLU A 1 -13.27 -1.50 -3.72
N PRO A 2 -13.47 -1.41 -5.03
CA PRO A 2 -12.48 -1.96 -5.94
C PRO A 2 -11.33 -0.97 -6.03
N THR A 3 -10.36 -1.12 -5.15
CA THR A 3 -9.03 -0.58 -5.38
C THR A 3 -8.58 -1.10 -6.74
N THR A 4 -8.58 -0.20 -7.72
CA THR A 4 -7.93 -0.38 -9.01
C THR A 4 -6.67 -1.18 -8.78
N MET A 5 -6.56 -2.33 -9.44
CA MET A 5 -5.30 -3.07 -9.57
C MET A 5 -4.31 -2.12 -10.28
N SER A 6 -3.78 -1.17 -9.55
CA SER A 6 -2.54 -0.51 -9.89
C SER A 6 -1.54 -1.65 -10.03
N ASN A 7 -1.03 -1.81 -11.22
CA ASN A 7 -0.11 -2.89 -11.53
C ASN A 7 1.06 -2.71 -10.56
N LYS A 8 1.17 -3.56 -9.54
CA LYS A 8 2.08 -3.44 -8.37
C LYS A 8 3.54 -3.16 -8.74
N TRP A 9 3.85 -3.29 -10.01
CA TRP A 9 5.18 -3.12 -10.59
C TRP A 9 5.35 -1.84 -11.42
N LEU A 10 4.26 -1.08 -11.68
CA LEU A 10 4.35 0.13 -12.52
C LEU A 10 5.13 1.25 -11.83
N ASP A 11 4.84 1.54 -10.55
CA ASP A 11 5.49 2.66 -9.87
C ASP A 11 7.00 2.42 -9.68
N PRO A 12 7.49 1.27 -9.18
CA PRO A 12 8.93 1.01 -9.13
C PRO A 12 9.58 0.89 -10.52
N ALA A 13 8.85 0.41 -11.54
CA ALA A 13 9.37 0.37 -12.90
C ALA A 13 9.53 1.78 -13.50
N LEU A 14 8.58 2.68 -13.25
CA LEU A 14 8.67 4.09 -13.65
C LEU A 14 9.84 4.80 -12.95
N LEU A 15 10.07 4.53 -11.66
CA LEU A 15 11.22 5.06 -10.94
C LEU A 15 12.54 4.59 -11.57
N LEU A 16 12.67 3.30 -11.86
CA LEU A 16 13.86 2.77 -12.51
C LEU A 16 14.07 3.38 -13.90
N LEU A 17 13.00 3.50 -14.69
CA LEU A 17 13.07 4.08 -16.02
C LEU A 17 13.54 5.54 -15.98
N THR A 18 12.91 6.37 -15.14
CA THR A 18 13.26 7.79 -15.01
C THR A 18 14.66 7.99 -14.46
N ALA A 19 15.09 7.15 -13.50
CA ALA A 19 16.46 7.19 -12.99
C ALA A 19 17.50 6.80 -14.07
N LEU A 20 17.23 5.73 -14.82
CA LEU A 20 18.12 5.28 -15.90
C LEU A 20 18.22 6.32 -17.02
N THR A 21 17.11 6.90 -17.44
CA THR A 21 17.13 7.95 -18.48
C THR A 21 17.82 9.22 -18.02
N LEU A 22 17.67 9.59 -16.73
CA LEU A 22 18.39 10.73 -16.16
C LEU A 22 19.90 10.48 -16.11
N LEU A 23 20.34 9.30 -15.64
CA LEU A 23 21.74 8.94 -15.59
C LEU A 23 22.35 8.80 -16.99
N ALA A 24 21.67 8.15 -17.93
CA ALA A 24 22.13 8.01 -19.30
C ALA A 24 22.31 9.38 -19.99
N GLY A 25 21.35 10.30 -19.79
CA GLY A 25 21.45 11.66 -20.27
C GLY A 25 22.61 12.41 -19.62
N GLY A 26 22.85 12.26 -18.32
CA GLY A 26 24.00 12.83 -17.62
C GLY A 26 25.34 12.32 -18.16
N ILE A 27 25.45 11.02 -18.41
CA ILE A 27 26.65 10.43 -19.02
C ILE A 27 26.86 10.96 -20.45
N ALA A 28 25.79 11.04 -21.25
CA ALA A 28 25.86 11.58 -22.60
C ALA A 28 26.31 13.05 -22.61
N GLN A 29 25.82 13.84 -21.65
CA GLN A 29 26.21 15.24 -21.48
C GLN A 29 27.72 15.38 -21.17
N VAL A 30 28.24 14.55 -20.25
CA VAL A 30 29.67 14.53 -19.92
C VAL A 30 30.50 14.06 -21.12
N ALA A 31 29.98 13.12 -21.92
CA ALA A 31 30.58 12.65 -23.15
C ALA A 31 30.50 13.66 -24.33
N GLN A 32 30.09 14.89 -24.06
CA GLN A 32 29.96 15.96 -25.05
C GLN A 32 29.00 15.65 -26.22
N LYS A 33 27.95 14.87 -25.93
CA LYS A 33 26.88 14.51 -26.88
C LYS A 33 25.53 15.09 -26.41
N PRO A 34 25.31 16.41 -26.53
CA PRO A 34 24.12 17.07 -25.97
C PRO A 34 22.81 16.58 -26.58
N ASP A 35 22.80 16.23 -27.87
CA ASP A 35 21.60 15.72 -28.54
C ASP A 35 21.14 14.39 -27.95
N TRP A 36 22.05 13.48 -27.65
CA TRP A 36 21.75 12.21 -26.99
C TRP A 36 21.28 12.40 -25.55
N ALA A 37 21.87 13.37 -24.85
CA ALA A 37 21.44 13.72 -23.49
C ALA A 37 19.99 14.22 -23.50
N ALA A 38 19.65 15.15 -24.40
CA ALA A 38 18.30 15.67 -24.56
C ALA A 38 17.28 14.56 -24.91
N MET A 39 17.65 13.62 -25.79
CA MET A 39 16.77 12.50 -26.16
C MET A 39 16.51 11.56 -24.97
N CYS A 40 17.52 11.26 -24.16
CA CYS A 40 17.39 10.42 -22.98
C CYS A 40 16.45 11.09 -21.96
N TRP A 41 16.64 12.38 -21.66
CA TRP A 41 15.82 13.13 -20.72
C TRP A 41 14.38 13.32 -21.22
N LEU A 42 14.22 13.60 -22.52
CA LEU A 42 12.91 13.70 -23.15
C LEU A 42 12.13 12.37 -23.04
N SER A 43 12.77 11.24 -23.30
CA SER A 43 12.10 9.94 -23.28
C SER A 43 11.54 9.60 -21.90
N GLY A 44 12.31 9.79 -20.83
CA GLY A 44 11.87 9.54 -19.45
C GLY A 44 10.76 10.47 -18.99
N SER A 45 10.88 11.77 -19.28
CA SER A 45 9.88 12.77 -18.92
C SER A 45 8.58 12.62 -19.71
N LEU A 46 8.66 12.25 -20.98
CA LEU A 46 7.48 12.03 -21.83
C LEU A 46 6.67 10.82 -21.35
N VAL A 47 7.34 9.69 -21.02
CA VAL A 47 6.65 8.53 -20.47
C VAL A 47 5.93 8.88 -19.17
N MET A 48 6.57 9.64 -18.28
CA MET A 48 5.94 10.06 -17.03
C MET A 48 4.76 11.01 -17.27
N ALA A 49 4.89 11.95 -18.20
CA ALA A 49 3.80 12.86 -18.56
C ALA A 49 2.57 12.11 -19.12
N VAL A 50 2.79 11.10 -19.96
CA VAL A 50 1.71 10.25 -20.50
C VAL A 50 1.02 9.45 -19.39
N VAL A 51 1.78 8.86 -18.49
CA VAL A 51 1.23 8.12 -17.34
C VAL A 51 0.35 9.03 -16.48
N LEU A 52 0.84 10.23 -16.16
CA LEU A 52 0.08 11.23 -15.42
C LEU A 52 -1.19 11.66 -16.15
N LEU A 53 -1.08 11.94 -17.44
CA LEU A 53 -2.23 12.37 -18.24
C LEU A 53 -3.32 11.30 -18.24
N VAL A 54 -2.95 10.03 -18.44
CA VAL A 54 -3.90 8.91 -18.41
C VAL A 54 -4.56 8.78 -17.04
N GLU A 55 -3.79 8.94 -15.97
CA GLU A 55 -4.31 8.86 -14.61
C GLU A 55 -5.27 10.02 -14.30
N ILE A 56 -4.90 11.25 -14.68
CA ILE A 56 -5.74 12.45 -14.52
C ILE A 56 -7.07 12.25 -15.25
N VAL A 57 -7.05 11.81 -16.51
CA VAL A 57 -8.26 11.58 -17.29
C VAL A 57 -9.15 10.52 -16.63
N ARG A 58 -8.55 9.43 -16.12
CA ARG A 58 -9.30 8.37 -15.42
C ARG A 58 -9.92 8.87 -14.12
N ARG A 59 -9.18 9.63 -13.32
CA ARG A 59 -9.68 10.20 -12.06
C ARG A 59 -10.76 11.25 -12.29
N LEU A 60 -10.58 12.08 -13.31
CA LEU A 60 -11.60 13.08 -13.70
C LEU A 60 -12.91 12.42 -14.15
N ALA A 61 -12.83 11.32 -14.92
CA ALA A 61 -13.99 10.54 -15.32
C ALA A 61 -14.72 9.92 -14.11
N ARG A 62 -14.01 9.66 -13.00
CA ARG A 62 -14.58 9.16 -11.74
C ARG A 62 -15.00 10.24 -10.76
N ARG A 63 -14.82 11.52 -11.11
CA ARG A 63 -15.08 12.68 -10.24
C ARG A 63 -14.30 12.64 -8.92
N GLU A 64 -13.13 12.02 -8.91
CA GLU A 64 -12.26 11.98 -7.76
C GLU A 64 -11.41 13.26 -7.74
N ALA A 65 -11.48 14.01 -6.62
CA ALA A 65 -10.61 15.17 -6.41
C ALA A 65 -9.24 14.71 -5.90
N GLY A 66 -8.19 15.33 -6.35
CA GLY A 66 -6.81 15.01 -5.94
C GLY A 66 -5.95 14.70 -7.16
N VAL A 67 -5.50 15.74 -7.83
CA VAL A 67 -4.92 15.58 -9.15
C VAL A 67 -3.52 16.16 -9.14
N ASP A 68 -2.55 15.37 -9.61
CA ASP A 68 -1.19 15.80 -9.89
C ASP A 68 -1.15 16.73 -11.14
N LEU A 69 -2.16 17.61 -11.25
CA LEU A 69 -2.26 18.55 -12.37
C LEU A 69 -1.07 19.53 -12.39
N ILE A 70 -0.63 19.95 -11.21
CA ILE A 70 0.54 20.83 -11.07
C ILE A 70 1.79 20.13 -11.58
N ALA A 71 1.96 18.85 -11.27
CA ALA A 71 3.10 18.06 -11.75
C ALA A 71 3.08 17.90 -13.27
N LEU A 72 1.91 17.59 -13.85
CA LEU A 72 1.74 17.50 -15.30
C LEU A 72 2.03 18.84 -15.99
N LEU A 73 1.50 19.94 -15.46
CA LEU A 73 1.75 21.28 -16.00
C LEU A 73 3.24 21.67 -15.89
N SER A 74 3.90 21.30 -14.80
CA SER A 74 5.34 21.58 -14.59
C SER A 74 6.21 20.82 -15.59
N ILE A 75 5.94 19.51 -15.80
CA ILE A 75 6.64 18.73 -16.83
C ILE A 75 6.33 19.27 -18.21
N GLY A 76 5.07 19.57 -18.51
CA GLY A 76 4.65 20.13 -19.79
C GLY A 76 5.31 21.47 -20.09
N ALA A 77 5.35 22.38 -19.13
CA ALA A 77 6.03 23.66 -19.26
C ALA A 77 7.54 23.47 -19.51
N ALA A 78 8.20 22.60 -18.73
CA ALA A 78 9.62 22.32 -18.90
C ALA A 78 9.92 21.78 -20.32
N LEU A 79 9.06 20.93 -20.86
CA LEU A 79 9.20 20.39 -22.23
C LEU A 79 8.98 21.48 -23.29
N VAL A 80 7.97 22.33 -23.12
CA VAL A 80 7.68 23.45 -24.05
C VAL A 80 8.84 24.48 -24.09
N PHE A 81 9.47 24.74 -22.94
CA PHE A 81 10.62 25.62 -22.85
C PHE A 81 11.95 24.91 -23.14
N GLU A 82 11.94 23.73 -23.71
CA GLU A 82 13.13 22.93 -24.08
C GLU A 82 14.08 22.63 -22.90
N GLN A 83 13.57 22.70 -21.68
CA GLN A 83 14.32 22.41 -20.45
C GLN A 83 14.27 20.90 -20.11
N MET A 84 14.86 20.07 -20.97
CA MET A 84 14.75 18.61 -20.92
C MET A 84 15.27 18.02 -19.60
N LEU A 85 16.38 18.57 -19.06
CA LEU A 85 16.94 18.15 -17.78
C LEU A 85 15.96 18.46 -16.63
N VAL A 86 15.34 19.63 -16.63
CA VAL A 86 14.37 20.03 -15.60
C VAL A 86 13.16 19.09 -15.64
N ALA A 87 12.63 18.80 -16.83
CA ALA A 87 11.53 17.85 -16.99
C ALA A 87 11.89 16.47 -16.45
N ALA A 88 13.10 15.96 -16.72
CA ALA A 88 13.57 14.67 -16.24
C ALA A 88 13.74 14.62 -14.70
N VAL A 89 14.21 15.71 -14.09
CA VAL A 89 14.32 15.82 -12.62
C VAL A 89 12.95 15.82 -11.97
N ILE A 90 11.99 16.58 -12.51
CA ILE A 90 10.60 16.59 -12.01
C ILE A 90 9.98 15.20 -12.16
N ALA A 91 10.18 14.53 -13.29
CA ALA A 91 9.69 13.18 -13.52
C ALA A 91 10.27 12.17 -12.51
N LEU A 92 11.57 12.24 -12.21
CA LEU A 92 12.20 11.39 -11.20
C LEU A 92 11.66 11.66 -9.79
N MET A 93 11.52 12.95 -9.43
CA MET A 93 10.98 13.34 -8.12
C MET A 93 9.56 12.78 -7.94
N LEU A 94 8.73 12.87 -8.96
CA LEU A 94 7.37 12.35 -8.93
C LEU A 94 7.33 10.81 -8.85
N ALA A 95 8.15 10.13 -9.66
CA ALA A 95 8.25 8.68 -9.64
C ALA A 95 8.73 8.16 -8.27
N SER A 96 9.68 8.85 -7.63
CA SER A 96 10.16 8.50 -6.29
C SER A 96 9.09 8.68 -5.22
N GLY A 97 8.32 9.79 -5.27
CA GLY A 97 7.21 10.05 -4.36
C GLY A 97 6.13 8.96 -4.44
N ARG A 98 5.70 8.61 -5.65
CA ARG A 98 4.71 7.54 -5.90
C ARG A 98 5.20 6.17 -5.41
N THR A 99 6.47 5.87 -5.64
CA THR A 99 7.07 4.61 -5.17
C THR A 99 7.11 4.56 -3.64
N LEU A 100 7.46 5.67 -2.98
CA LEU A 100 7.46 5.74 -1.52
C LEU A 100 6.03 5.58 -0.95
N GLU A 101 5.05 6.25 -1.54
CA GLU A 101 3.64 6.11 -1.17
C GLU A 101 3.16 4.66 -1.30
N PHE A 102 3.53 3.99 -2.38
CA PHE A 102 3.24 2.57 -2.59
C PHE A 102 3.83 1.68 -1.49
N PHE A 103 5.09 1.87 -1.10
CA PHE A 103 5.72 1.07 -0.05
C PHE A 103 5.13 1.35 1.34
N THR A 104 4.80 2.61 1.64
CA THR A 104 4.19 2.97 2.92
C THR A 104 2.78 2.41 3.05
N ALA A 105 1.97 2.48 1.99
CA ALA A 105 0.65 1.86 1.95
C ALA A 105 0.70 0.34 2.14
N GLN A 106 1.63 -0.34 1.46
CA GLN A 106 1.83 -1.79 1.65
C GLN A 106 2.23 -2.16 3.08
N ARG A 107 3.06 -1.35 3.72
CA ARG A 107 3.48 -1.60 5.09
C ARG A 107 2.31 -1.45 6.06
N ALA A 108 1.51 -0.39 5.91
CA ALA A 108 0.31 -0.18 6.71
C ALA A 108 -0.70 -1.34 6.57
N ASP A 109 -0.94 -1.81 5.33
CA ASP A 109 -1.81 -2.95 5.08
C ASP A 109 -1.33 -4.25 5.75
N ARG A 110 -0.01 -4.49 5.77
CA ARG A 110 0.56 -5.68 6.44
C ARG A 110 0.39 -5.61 7.96
N GLU A 111 0.60 -4.45 8.56
CA GLU A 111 0.42 -4.25 9.99
C GLU A 111 -1.04 -4.43 10.40
N LEU A 112 -1.98 -3.89 9.62
CA LEU A 112 -3.42 -4.09 9.84
C LEU A 112 -3.82 -5.56 9.71
N ARG A 113 -3.34 -6.28 8.68
CA ARG A 113 -3.62 -7.71 8.51
C ARG A 113 -3.06 -8.55 9.65
N ALA A 114 -1.88 -8.22 10.16
CA ALA A 114 -1.29 -8.91 11.30
C ALA A 114 -2.13 -8.78 12.58
N LEU A 115 -2.89 -7.69 12.74
CA LEU A 115 -3.85 -7.52 13.84
C LEU A 115 -5.12 -8.35 13.60
N VAL A 116 -5.64 -8.37 12.40
CA VAL A 116 -6.83 -9.17 12.03
C VAL A 116 -6.54 -10.66 12.07
N ASP A 117 -5.35 -11.10 11.64
CA ASP A 117 -4.94 -12.52 11.67
C ASP A 117 -4.74 -13.07 13.09
N ARG A 118 -4.64 -12.21 14.12
CA ARG A 118 -4.67 -12.63 15.53
C ARG A 118 -6.05 -13.03 16.02
N ALA A 119 -7.13 -12.63 15.33
CA ALA A 119 -8.47 -13.09 15.68
C ALA A 119 -8.60 -14.58 15.37
N PRO A 120 -9.03 -15.41 16.34
CA PRO A 120 -9.19 -16.83 16.12
C PRO A 120 -10.28 -17.11 15.08
N ARG A 121 -9.97 -17.95 14.11
CA ARG A 121 -10.92 -18.37 13.06
C ARG A 121 -11.77 -19.56 13.49
N PHE A 122 -11.34 -20.30 14.51
CA PHE A 122 -12.00 -21.49 15.03
C PHE A 122 -12.11 -21.40 16.55
N ALA A 123 -13.13 -22.05 17.08
CA ALA A 123 -13.36 -22.19 18.51
C ALA A 123 -13.67 -23.65 18.86
N TRP A 124 -13.40 -24.04 20.10
CA TRP A 124 -13.73 -25.36 20.60
C TRP A 124 -15.11 -25.29 21.25
N LEU A 125 -16.11 -25.88 20.59
CA LEU A 125 -17.45 -26.09 21.17
C LEU A 125 -17.41 -27.24 22.11
N GLN A 126 -17.83 -27.01 23.36
CA GLN A 126 -17.95 -28.04 24.38
C GLN A 126 -19.37 -28.62 24.36
N GLU A 127 -19.50 -29.87 23.96
CA GLU A 127 -20.72 -30.66 24.08
C GLU A 127 -20.61 -31.63 25.28
N PRO A 128 -21.71 -32.23 25.80
CA PRO A 128 -21.68 -33.05 27.02
C PRO A 128 -20.66 -34.19 27.01
N ASN A 129 -20.34 -34.74 25.84
CA ASN A 129 -19.40 -35.86 25.68
C ASN A 129 -18.36 -35.64 24.59
N ASP A 130 -18.27 -34.45 23.98
CA ASP A 130 -17.39 -34.21 22.85
C ASP A 130 -16.86 -32.80 22.83
N LEU A 131 -15.72 -32.60 22.18
CA LEU A 131 -15.08 -31.32 21.92
C LEU A 131 -14.93 -31.18 20.40
N ARG A 132 -15.70 -30.28 19.84
CA ARG A 132 -15.73 -30.07 18.39
C ARG A 132 -15.18 -28.70 18.02
N GLN A 133 -14.27 -28.70 17.07
CA GLN A 133 -13.77 -27.43 16.49
C GLN A 133 -14.75 -26.92 15.46
N ILE A 134 -15.23 -25.68 15.65
CA ILE A 134 -16.16 -25.01 14.73
C ILE A 134 -15.61 -23.64 14.31
N PRO A 135 -15.94 -23.14 13.10
CA PRO A 135 -15.67 -21.77 12.71
C PRO A 135 -16.35 -20.78 13.66
N VAL A 136 -15.66 -19.67 13.98
CA VAL A 136 -16.20 -18.64 14.90
C VAL A 136 -17.53 -18.07 14.40
N GLU A 137 -17.72 -17.98 13.08
CA GLU A 137 -18.96 -17.52 12.44
C GLU A 137 -20.17 -18.42 12.69
N GLN A 138 -19.97 -19.66 13.09
CA GLN A 138 -21.02 -20.64 13.37
C GLN A 138 -21.41 -20.71 14.85
N ILE A 139 -20.76 -19.93 15.70
CA ILE A 139 -21.07 -19.90 17.13
C ILE A 139 -22.42 -19.23 17.35
N GLN A 140 -23.27 -19.87 18.15
CA GLN A 140 -24.60 -19.36 18.51
C GLN A 140 -24.64 -18.95 19.98
N PRO A 141 -25.44 -17.94 20.33
CA PRO A 141 -25.68 -17.57 21.73
C PRO A 141 -26.19 -18.76 22.57
N GLY A 142 -25.61 -18.91 23.76
CA GLY A 142 -25.96 -20.00 24.68
C GLY A 142 -25.07 -21.24 24.56
N GLN A 143 -24.19 -21.30 23.57
CA GLN A 143 -23.20 -22.36 23.46
C GLN A 143 -22.03 -22.18 24.44
N THR A 144 -21.48 -23.28 24.95
CA THR A 144 -20.31 -23.27 25.81
C THR A 144 -19.05 -23.56 24.98
N LEU A 145 -18.05 -22.72 25.15
CA LEU A 145 -16.78 -22.84 24.45
C LEU A 145 -15.65 -23.15 25.42
N LEU A 146 -14.71 -23.98 25.03
CA LEU A 146 -13.46 -24.19 25.74
C LEU A 146 -12.37 -23.28 25.17
N VAL A 147 -11.79 -22.45 26.01
CA VAL A 147 -10.61 -21.62 25.67
C VAL A 147 -9.44 -22.13 26.51
N ARG A 148 -8.38 -22.53 25.86
CA ARG A 148 -7.18 -23.07 26.54
C ARG A 148 -6.24 -21.93 26.94
N LEU A 149 -5.33 -22.25 27.84
CA LEU A 149 -4.29 -21.30 28.25
C LEU A 149 -3.45 -20.85 27.02
N GLY A 150 -3.32 -19.54 26.84
CA GLY A 150 -2.61 -18.94 25.71
C GLY A 150 -3.44 -18.78 24.44
N GLU A 151 -4.70 -19.25 24.42
CA GLU A 151 -5.59 -19.00 23.28
C GLU A 151 -6.33 -17.67 23.44
N VAL A 152 -6.67 -17.05 22.29
CA VAL A 152 -7.46 -15.83 22.26
C VAL A 152 -8.94 -16.17 22.41
N VAL A 153 -9.66 -15.43 23.24
CA VAL A 153 -11.12 -15.58 23.40
C VAL A 153 -11.83 -15.22 22.09
N PRO A 154 -12.58 -16.17 21.47
CA PRO A 154 -13.08 -15.98 20.11
C PRO A 154 -14.28 -15.04 20.02
N VAL A 155 -15.12 -14.97 21.05
CA VAL A 155 -16.34 -14.16 21.09
C VAL A 155 -16.59 -13.64 22.52
N ALA A 156 -17.38 -12.59 22.65
CA ALA A 156 -17.82 -12.11 23.95
C ALA A 156 -18.70 -13.16 24.63
N GLY A 157 -18.49 -13.39 25.92
CA GLY A 157 -19.22 -14.39 26.67
C GLY A 157 -19.11 -14.21 28.18
N ARG A 158 -19.71 -15.14 28.92
CA ARG A 158 -19.62 -15.22 30.39
C ARG A 158 -18.72 -16.37 30.78
N LEU A 159 -17.79 -16.11 31.69
CA LEU A 159 -16.93 -17.15 32.25
C LEU A 159 -17.76 -18.09 33.14
N LEU A 160 -17.72 -19.39 32.86
CA LEU A 160 -18.39 -20.43 33.62
C LEU A 160 -17.46 -21.18 34.57
N SER A 161 -16.15 -21.12 34.32
CA SER A 161 -15.09 -21.75 35.13
C SER A 161 -14.70 -20.91 36.34
N PRO A 162 -13.82 -21.40 37.25
CA PRO A 162 -13.18 -20.58 38.28
C PRO A 162 -12.48 -19.35 37.67
N PRO A 163 -12.18 -18.32 38.50
CA PRO A 163 -11.53 -17.10 38.02
C PRO A 163 -10.34 -17.37 37.11
N ALA A 164 -10.28 -16.71 35.96
CA ALA A 164 -9.18 -16.80 35.01
C ALA A 164 -8.59 -15.40 34.76
N THR A 165 -7.29 -15.32 34.67
CA THR A 165 -6.58 -14.08 34.29
C THR A 165 -6.56 -14.00 32.77
N MET A 166 -6.99 -12.84 32.24
CA MET A 166 -7.01 -12.56 30.81
C MET A 166 -6.12 -11.37 30.51
N ASP A 167 -5.27 -11.49 29.52
CA ASP A 167 -4.48 -10.38 29.01
C ASP A 167 -5.33 -9.55 28.03
N ALA A 168 -5.70 -8.35 28.45
CA ALA A 168 -6.46 -7.39 27.63
C ALA A 168 -5.58 -6.31 26.98
N SER A 169 -4.25 -6.43 27.09
CA SER A 169 -3.29 -5.41 26.62
C SER A 169 -3.46 -5.05 25.14
N ALA A 170 -3.86 -6.02 24.31
CA ALA A 170 -4.13 -5.80 22.89
C ALA A 170 -5.35 -4.90 22.63
N LEU A 171 -6.28 -4.79 23.58
CA LEU A 171 -7.50 -3.97 23.48
C LEU A 171 -7.37 -2.66 24.26
N SER A 172 -6.82 -2.71 25.47
CA SER A 172 -6.73 -1.56 26.38
C SER A 172 -5.43 -0.77 26.22
N GLY A 173 -4.39 -1.37 25.63
CA GLY A 173 -3.04 -0.80 25.61
C GLY A 173 -2.30 -0.87 26.95
N GLU A 174 -2.94 -1.40 28.00
CA GLU A 174 -2.34 -1.56 29.32
C GLU A 174 -1.87 -3.01 29.50
N SER A 175 -0.63 -3.18 29.95
CA SER A 175 0.00 -4.50 30.14
C SER A 175 -0.29 -5.16 31.49
N LEU A 176 -1.32 -4.73 32.20
CA LEU A 176 -1.73 -5.33 33.48
C LEU A 176 -2.89 -6.29 33.25
N PRO A 177 -2.81 -7.53 33.79
CA PRO A 177 -3.88 -8.51 33.75
C PRO A 177 -5.05 -8.16 34.66
#